data_e2046ff908951cf7394dc900e31855e7
#
_entry.id   e2046ff908951cf7394dc900e31855e7
#
_cell.length_a   1.000
_cell.length_b   1.000
_cell.length_c   1.000
_cell.angle_alpha   90.00
_cell.angle_beta   90.00
_cell.angle_gamma   90.00
#
_symmetry.space_group_name_H-M   'P 1'
#
loop_
_entity.id
_entity.type
_entity.pdbx_description
1 polymer ?
#
loop_
_entity_poly.entity_id
_entity_poly.type
_entity_poly.pdbx_seq_one_letter_code
_entity_poly.pdbx_strand_id
1 'polypeptide(L)'
;MRRLLLLPLLALPALAQSALSPLKDHPLLKQAAAYLLAARKSLEAQAAPLALNVQGNYLRYGYTCEPEAVCASLPEAAQSLTLALVLTPFPFGEVADGVERAQIALRRAELAYRKTRAGLEAQAVAAYGRYQEARLGVRIAEKGLELAQKALEAARKRQANPKELREAELALEEAQNRLEEAQRGLALALEAARDLVDPEAPLPPIPEPKGTTPLSLEEARLNLLEAQIALEAAQRNLLPTLQGSYTRYPSGNDTLSLSLSSKTLQPTLAYTRQNPAQAATALPGGGRYRATEELRPSLSLTLSPGLFAALEAAQ
;
A
#
# COMPACT_ATOMS: atom_id res chain seq x y z
N MET A 1 23.98 -5.16 -14.07
CA MET A 1 22.97 -4.71 -15.06
C MET A 1 21.77 -5.64 -14.99
N ARG A 2 20.85 -5.40 -14.06
CA ARG A 2 19.57 -6.11 -13.97
C ARG A 2 18.54 -5.26 -14.70
N ARG A 3 18.02 -5.80 -15.80
CA ARG A 3 16.93 -5.23 -16.59
C ARG A 3 15.73 -5.00 -15.68
N LEU A 4 15.35 -3.76 -15.45
CA LEU A 4 14.02 -3.37 -15.01
C LEU A 4 13.03 -3.95 -16.03
N LEU A 5 12.42 -5.07 -15.68
CA LEU A 5 11.23 -5.58 -16.35
C LEU A 5 10.10 -4.59 -16.07
N LEU A 6 9.96 -3.62 -16.98
CA LEU A 6 8.71 -2.91 -17.20
C LEU A 6 7.67 -3.99 -17.57
N LEU A 7 6.95 -4.48 -16.56
CA LEU A 7 5.73 -5.23 -16.79
C LEU A 7 4.79 -4.30 -17.55
N PRO A 8 4.33 -4.69 -18.75
CA PRO A 8 3.35 -3.92 -19.44
C PRO A 8 2.12 -3.79 -18.56
N LEU A 9 1.67 -2.55 -18.33
CA LEU A 9 0.30 -2.30 -17.90
C LEU A 9 -0.58 -3.18 -18.78
N LEU A 10 -1.14 -4.24 -18.21
CA LEU A 10 -2.10 -5.09 -18.88
C LEU A 10 -3.17 -4.15 -19.42
N ALA A 11 -3.08 -3.89 -20.70
CA ALA A 11 -4.12 -3.24 -21.47
C ALA A 11 -5.42 -3.95 -21.10
N LEU A 12 -6.34 -3.22 -20.49
CA LEU A 12 -7.72 -3.61 -20.27
C LEU A 12 -8.45 -3.44 -21.61
N PRO A 13 -8.50 -4.44 -22.50
CA PRO A 13 -9.32 -4.33 -23.67
C PRO A 13 -10.74 -4.70 -23.27
N ALA A 14 -11.67 -3.90 -23.70
CA ALA A 14 -13.08 -4.22 -23.88
C ALA A 14 -13.98 -4.39 -22.64
N LEU A 15 -13.72 -3.73 -21.49
CA LEU A 15 -14.73 -3.64 -20.43
C LEU A 15 -15.74 -2.49 -20.63
N ALA A 16 -15.61 -1.71 -21.69
CA ALA A 16 -16.44 -0.52 -21.88
C ALA A 16 -17.92 -0.84 -22.26
N GLN A 17 -18.24 -2.10 -22.59
CA GLN A 17 -19.59 -2.54 -22.97
C GLN A 17 -19.98 -3.87 -22.29
N SER A 18 -19.36 -4.26 -21.21
CA SER A 18 -19.68 -5.50 -20.50
C SER A 18 -20.51 -5.22 -19.25
N ALA A 19 -21.33 -6.19 -18.84
CA ALA A 19 -22.10 -6.13 -17.61
C ALA A 19 -21.26 -5.79 -16.37
N LEU A 20 -19.95 -6.03 -16.41
CA LEU A 20 -19.01 -5.77 -15.30
C LEU A 20 -18.39 -4.35 -15.32
N SER A 21 -18.88 -3.46 -16.21
CA SER A 21 -18.33 -2.08 -16.29
C SER A 21 -18.42 -1.28 -14.98
N PRO A 22 -19.46 -1.39 -14.13
CA PRO A 22 -19.55 -0.65 -12.87
C PRO A 22 -18.45 -1.01 -11.87
N LEU A 23 -17.89 -2.24 -11.95
CA LEU A 23 -16.84 -2.68 -11.03
C LEU A 23 -15.57 -1.81 -11.08
N LYS A 24 -15.29 -1.15 -12.21
CA LYS A 24 -14.12 -0.26 -12.32
C LYS A 24 -14.18 0.89 -11.34
N ASP A 25 -15.38 1.38 -11.06
CA ASP A 25 -15.62 2.50 -10.19
C ASP A 25 -15.95 2.10 -8.75
N HIS A 26 -16.03 0.81 -8.48
CA HIS A 26 -16.37 0.28 -7.18
C HIS A 26 -15.35 0.74 -6.09
N PRO A 27 -15.80 1.29 -4.95
CA PRO A 27 -14.92 1.89 -3.94
C PRO A 27 -13.87 0.94 -3.38
N LEU A 28 -14.22 -0.34 -3.17
CA LEU A 28 -13.27 -1.34 -2.69
C LEU A 28 -12.15 -1.61 -3.71
N LEU A 29 -12.44 -1.59 -5.00
CA LEU A 29 -11.41 -1.77 -6.02
C LEU A 29 -10.50 -0.55 -6.13
N LYS A 30 -11.06 0.65 -6.04
CA LYS A 30 -10.29 1.90 -5.98
C LYS A 30 -9.39 1.94 -4.73
N GLN A 31 -9.90 1.52 -3.59
CA GLN A 31 -9.11 1.42 -2.37
C GLN A 31 -7.96 0.42 -2.51
N ALA A 32 -8.21 -0.77 -3.04
CA ALA A 32 -7.17 -1.78 -3.27
C ALA A 32 -6.12 -1.28 -4.28
N ALA A 33 -6.53 -0.55 -5.32
CA ALA A 33 -5.63 0.08 -6.28
C ALA A 33 -4.76 1.18 -5.64
N ALA A 34 -5.33 1.97 -4.75
CA ALA A 34 -4.58 2.99 -3.99
C ALA A 34 -3.52 2.36 -3.07
N TYR A 35 -3.84 1.27 -2.39
CA TYR A 35 -2.87 0.51 -1.59
C TYR A 35 -1.74 -0.07 -2.44
N LEU A 36 -2.06 -0.60 -3.61
CA LEU A 36 -1.05 -1.09 -4.55
C LEU A 36 -0.11 0.02 -5.02
N LEU A 37 -0.67 1.19 -5.34
CA LEU A 37 0.13 2.36 -5.73
C LEU A 37 1.02 2.84 -4.58
N ALA A 38 0.50 2.90 -3.35
CA ALA A 38 1.26 3.26 -2.16
C ALA A 38 2.42 2.30 -1.90
N ALA A 39 2.18 0.98 -2.00
CA ALA A 39 3.22 -0.03 -1.85
C ALA A 39 4.33 0.10 -2.92
N ARG A 40 3.96 0.41 -4.18
CA ARG A 40 4.91 0.68 -5.26
C ARG A 40 5.77 1.90 -4.97
N LYS A 41 5.15 3.00 -4.52
CA LYS A 41 5.87 4.22 -4.14
C LYS A 41 6.78 4.02 -2.94
N SER A 42 6.36 3.23 -1.97
CA SER A 42 7.20 2.85 -0.83
C SER A 42 8.44 2.06 -1.27
N LEU A 43 8.29 1.12 -2.20
CA LEU A 43 9.43 0.38 -2.77
C LEU A 43 10.38 1.32 -3.54
N GLU A 44 9.86 2.22 -4.36
CA GLU A 44 10.67 3.21 -5.08
C GLU A 44 11.46 4.10 -4.11
N ALA A 45 10.83 4.54 -3.01
CA ALA A 45 11.48 5.37 -2.00
C ALA A 45 12.58 4.60 -1.24
N GLN A 46 12.35 3.33 -0.88
CA GLN A 46 13.35 2.53 -0.16
C GLN A 46 14.49 2.04 -1.05
N ALA A 47 14.25 1.88 -2.35
CA ALA A 47 15.28 1.51 -3.32
C ALA A 47 16.10 2.70 -3.81
N ALA A 48 15.80 3.93 -3.38
CA ALA A 48 16.52 5.11 -3.81
C ALA A 48 17.97 5.10 -3.25
N PRO A 49 19.01 5.16 -4.11
CA PRO A 49 20.39 5.05 -3.69
C PRO A 49 20.95 6.36 -3.08
N LEU A 50 20.18 7.44 -3.17
CA LEU A 50 20.63 8.77 -2.80
C LEU A 50 19.56 9.47 -1.96
N ALA A 51 19.96 10.00 -0.81
CA ALA A 51 19.14 10.88 0.01
C ALA A 51 19.88 12.19 0.28
N LEU A 52 19.21 13.31 0.06
CA LEU A 52 19.69 14.64 0.42
C LEU A 52 18.94 15.11 1.66
N ASN A 53 19.66 15.26 2.76
CA ASN A 53 19.14 15.84 3.99
C ASN A 53 19.53 17.32 4.03
N VAL A 54 18.52 18.18 4.11
CA VAL A 54 18.71 19.62 4.27
C VAL A 54 18.18 20.01 5.65
N GLN A 55 19.05 20.49 6.52
CA GLN A 55 18.69 20.91 7.86
C GLN A 55 19.07 22.38 8.06
N GLY A 56 18.08 23.22 8.30
CA GLY A 56 18.27 24.61 8.69
C GLY A 56 18.02 24.78 10.20
N ASN A 57 18.96 25.36 10.92
CA ASN A 57 18.79 25.72 12.31
C ASN A 57 18.90 27.23 12.45
N TYR A 58 17.98 27.81 13.20
CA TYR A 58 17.99 29.21 13.60
C TYR A 58 17.98 29.27 15.13
N LEU A 59 19.02 29.87 15.69
CA LEU A 59 19.17 30.07 17.13
C LEU A 59 19.15 31.56 17.41
N ARG A 60 18.29 32.01 18.28
CA ARG A 60 18.28 33.38 18.77
C ARG A 60 18.80 33.36 20.21
N TYR A 61 19.74 34.23 20.47
CA TYR A 61 20.34 34.40 21.79
C TYR A 61 19.79 35.58 22.52
N GLY A 62 19.52 35.44 23.80
CA GLY A 62 19.26 36.54 24.72
C GLY A 62 20.42 36.63 25.72
N TYR A 63 21.02 37.80 25.85
CA TYR A 63 22.15 37.99 26.76
C TYR A 63 21.78 38.95 27.89
N THR A 64 22.31 38.65 29.07
CA THR A 64 22.36 39.56 30.20
C THR A 64 23.82 39.81 30.51
N CYS A 65 24.32 41.05 30.33
CA CYS A 65 25.74 41.36 30.44
C CYS A 65 25.99 42.43 31.50
N GLU A 66 27.10 42.30 32.22
CA GLU A 66 27.64 43.34 33.10
C GLU A 66 29.13 43.56 32.79
N PRO A 67 29.54 44.71 32.26
CA PRO A 67 28.75 45.86 31.83
C PRO A 67 27.96 45.61 30.52
N GLU A 68 26.85 46.30 30.35
CA GLU A 68 25.87 46.15 29.26
C GLU A 68 26.51 46.28 27.85
N ALA A 69 27.60 47.04 27.75
CA ALA A 69 28.38 47.23 26.51
C ALA A 69 28.94 45.95 25.90
N VAL A 70 29.12 44.87 26.70
CA VAL A 70 29.62 43.60 26.21
C VAL A 70 28.58 42.88 25.35
N CYS A 71 27.30 43.06 25.63
CA CYS A 71 26.22 42.46 24.84
C CYS A 71 26.21 42.96 23.37
N ALA A 72 26.64 44.19 23.11
CA ALA A 72 26.66 44.77 21.79
C ALA A 72 27.67 44.06 20.82
N SER A 73 28.63 43.32 21.37
CA SER A 73 29.61 42.56 20.61
C SER A 73 29.23 41.12 20.36
N LEU A 74 28.13 40.61 20.97
CA LEU A 74 27.71 39.23 20.84
C LEU A 74 26.66 39.07 19.72
N PRO A 75 26.72 37.94 18.99
CA PRO A 75 25.78 37.70 17.91
C PRO A 75 24.35 37.48 18.46
N GLU A 76 23.39 38.27 18.00
CA GLU A 76 21.96 38.14 18.39
C GLU A 76 21.33 36.85 17.86
N ALA A 77 21.84 36.29 16.77
CA ALA A 77 21.33 35.08 16.18
C ALA A 77 22.45 34.29 15.46
N ALA A 78 22.32 33.01 15.46
CA ALA A 78 23.11 32.12 14.62
C ALA A 78 22.22 31.33 13.67
N GLN A 79 22.61 31.28 12.43
CA GLN A 79 21.97 30.46 11.40
C GLN A 79 22.95 29.39 10.95
N SER A 80 22.48 28.16 10.84
CA SER A 80 23.27 27.09 10.23
C SER A 80 22.43 26.33 9.21
N LEU A 81 23.01 26.09 8.05
CA LEU A 81 22.46 25.21 7.01
C LEU A 81 23.40 24.03 6.86
N THR A 82 22.87 22.85 7.11
CA THR A 82 23.60 21.58 6.91
C THR A 82 23.02 20.87 5.70
N LEU A 83 23.87 20.61 4.73
CA LEU A 83 23.55 19.79 3.56
C LEU A 83 24.29 18.46 3.73
N ALA A 84 23.58 17.38 3.94
CA ALA A 84 24.15 16.04 4.03
C ALA A 84 23.63 15.18 2.87
N LEU A 85 24.56 14.73 2.04
CA LEU A 85 24.30 13.78 0.96
C LEU A 85 24.63 12.38 1.47
N VAL A 86 23.61 11.54 1.58
CA VAL A 86 23.77 10.14 1.98
C VAL A 86 23.69 9.29 0.72
N LEU A 87 24.77 8.62 0.40
CA LEU A 87 24.87 7.73 -0.75
C LEU A 87 24.91 6.28 -0.24
N THR A 88 23.92 5.47 -0.63
CA THR A 88 23.88 4.04 -0.40
C THR A 88 24.00 3.31 -1.74
N PRO A 89 25.22 3.23 -2.33
CA PRO A 89 25.40 2.71 -3.69
C PRO A 89 25.02 1.23 -3.82
N PHE A 90 25.08 0.52 -2.69
CA PHE A 90 24.66 -0.88 -2.60
C PHE A 90 23.82 -1.06 -1.34
N PRO A 91 22.61 -1.62 -1.46
CA PRO A 91 21.80 -1.95 -0.30
C PRO A 91 22.42 -3.14 0.44
N PHE A 92 23.06 -2.88 1.59
CA PHE A 92 23.59 -3.88 2.50
C PHE A 92 22.81 -3.85 3.82
N GLY A 93 22.73 -5.00 4.50
CA GLY A 93 22.15 -5.10 5.84
C GLY A 93 20.71 -4.61 5.93
N GLU A 94 20.41 -3.73 6.87
CA GLU A 94 19.05 -3.23 7.12
C GLU A 94 18.40 -2.53 5.90
N VAL A 95 19.20 -1.88 5.06
CA VAL A 95 18.67 -1.24 3.84
C VAL A 95 18.24 -2.28 2.82
N ALA A 96 19.02 -3.36 2.65
CA ALA A 96 18.65 -4.49 1.79
C ALA A 96 17.36 -5.16 2.29
N ASP A 97 17.30 -5.45 3.59
CA ASP A 97 16.12 -6.05 4.23
C ASP A 97 14.88 -5.15 4.08
N GLY A 98 15.07 -3.82 4.18
CA GLY A 98 14.01 -2.84 3.94
C GLY A 98 13.47 -2.90 2.51
N VAL A 99 14.35 -2.98 1.51
CA VAL A 99 13.97 -3.11 0.11
C VAL A 99 13.25 -4.45 -0.15
N GLU A 100 13.75 -5.55 0.39
CA GLU A 100 13.12 -6.87 0.25
C GLU A 100 11.74 -6.93 0.91
N ARG A 101 11.59 -6.37 2.13
CA ARG A 101 10.28 -6.24 2.79
C ARG A 101 9.32 -5.38 1.98
N ALA A 102 9.79 -4.28 1.37
CA ALA A 102 8.97 -3.47 0.51
C ALA A 102 8.55 -4.20 -0.78
N GLN A 103 9.41 -5.07 -1.33
CA GLN A 103 9.04 -5.96 -2.44
C GLN A 103 7.96 -6.97 -2.04
N ILE A 104 8.06 -7.56 -0.85
CA ILE A 104 7.04 -8.46 -0.31
C ILE A 104 5.73 -7.71 -0.09
N ALA A 105 5.79 -6.50 0.49
CA ALA A 105 4.62 -5.65 0.69
C ALA A 105 3.94 -5.30 -0.64
N LEU A 106 4.70 -5.00 -1.69
CA LEU A 106 4.17 -4.78 -3.03
C LEU A 106 3.46 -6.04 -3.57
N ARG A 107 4.08 -7.21 -3.47
CA ARG A 107 3.47 -8.47 -3.91
C ARG A 107 2.20 -8.80 -3.13
N ARG A 108 2.17 -8.53 -1.81
CA ARG A 108 0.96 -8.67 -0.99
C ARG A 108 -0.15 -7.71 -1.45
N ALA A 109 0.19 -6.48 -1.77
CA ALA A 109 -0.76 -5.51 -2.29
C ALA A 109 -1.32 -5.93 -3.67
N GLU A 110 -0.49 -6.49 -4.55
CA GLU A 110 -0.92 -7.08 -5.82
C GLU A 110 -1.87 -8.26 -5.62
N LEU A 111 -1.54 -9.14 -4.67
CA LEU A 111 -2.36 -10.30 -4.33
C LEU A 111 -3.72 -9.85 -3.75
N ALA A 112 -3.71 -8.88 -2.83
CA ALA A 112 -4.92 -8.30 -2.24
C ALA A 112 -5.80 -7.64 -3.31
N TYR A 113 -5.21 -6.91 -4.25
CA TYR A 113 -5.94 -6.33 -5.38
C TYR A 113 -6.60 -7.41 -6.24
N ARG A 114 -5.87 -8.48 -6.61
CA ARG A 114 -6.42 -9.61 -7.37
C ARG A 114 -7.56 -10.31 -6.63
N LYS A 115 -7.39 -10.54 -5.32
CA LYS A 115 -8.39 -11.18 -4.45
C LYS A 115 -9.67 -10.34 -4.35
N THR A 116 -9.53 -9.03 -4.13
CA THR A 116 -10.66 -8.09 -4.10
C THR A 116 -11.38 -8.06 -5.44
N ARG A 117 -10.63 -7.99 -6.54
CA ARG A 117 -11.20 -8.00 -7.88
C ARG A 117 -11.96 -9.29 -8.17
N ALA A 118 -11.37 -10.45 -7.93
CA ALA A 118 -12.01 -11.75 -8.15
C ALA A 118 -13.26 -11.91 -7.27
N GLY A 119 -13.21 -11.46 -6.02
CA GLY A 119 -14.37 -11.46 -5.12
C GLY A 119 -15.51 -10.60 -5.64
N LEU A 120 -15.22 -9.39 -6.12
CA LEU A 120 -16.22 -8.50 -6.70
C LEU A 120 -16.78 -9.05 -8.03
N GLU A 121 -15.94 -9.62 -8.89
CA GLU A 121 -16.38 -10.26 -10.12
C GLU A 121 -17.34 -11.44 -9.83
N ALA A 122 -17.03 -12.27 -8.83
CA ALA A 122 -17.90 -13.35 -8.41
C ALA A 122 -19.24 -12.85 -7.85
N GLN A 123 -19.22 -11.80 -7.02
CA GLN A 123 -20.43 -11.17 -6.51
C GLN A 123 -21.28 -10.56 -7.62
N ALA A 124 -20.65 -9.92 -8.60
CA ALA A 124 -21.32 -9.33 -9.75
C ALA A 124 -22.00 -10.39 -10.63
N VAL A 125 -21.31 -11.49 -10.91
CA VAL A 125 -21.90 -12.63 -11.66
C VAL A 125 -23.08 -13.22 -10.92
N ALA A 126 -22.98 -13.39 -9.60
CA ALA A 126 -24.09 -13.88 -8.79
C ALA A 126 -25.29 -12.91 -8.78
N ALA A 127 -25.03 -11.61 -8.66
CA ALA A 127 -26.06 -10.58 -8.71
C ALA A 127 -26.77 -10.55 -10.08
N TYR A 128 -26.01 -10.66 -11.17
CA TYR A 128 -26.55 -10.76 -12.52
C TYR A 128 -27.44 -12.01 -12.69
N GLY A 129 -26.97 -13.16 -12.20
CA GLY A 129 -27.76 -14.40 -12.22
C GLY A 129 -29.10 -14.25 -11.52
N ARG A 130 -29.09 -13.70 -10.30
CA ARG A 130 -30.34 -13.44 -9.53
C ARG A 130 -31.28 -12.49 -10.27
N TYR A 131 -30.75 -11.45 -10.90
CA TYR A 131 -31.56 -10.54 -11.70
C TYR A 131 -32.22 -11.25 -12.89
N GLN A 132 -31.48 -12.07 -13.63
CA GLN A 132 -32.03 -12.83 -14.76
C GLN A 132 -33.07 -13.86 -14.31
N GLU A 133 -32.84 -14.54 -13.17
CA GLU A 133 -33.83 -15.46 -12.57
C GLU A 133 -35.10 -14.72 -12.19
N ALA A 134 -35.00 -13.57 -11.52
CA ALA A 134 -36.15 -12.76 -11.15
C ALA A 134 -36.93 -12.27 -12.39
N ARG A 135 -36.23 -11.85 -13.45
CA ARG A 135 -36.82 -11.46 -14.73
C ARG A 135 -37.59 -12.60 -15.40
N LEU A 136 -37.04 -13.81 -15.37
CA LEU A 136 -37.72 -15.00 -15.84
C LEU A 136 -38.94 -15.34 -14.95
N GLY A 137 -38.81 -15.17 -13.65
CA GLY A 137 -39.91 -15.35 -12.70
C GLY A 137 -41.11 -14.47 -13.01
N VAL A 138 -40.89 -13.19 -13.32
CA VAL A 138 -41.97 -12.28 -13.75
C VAL A 138 -42.63 -12.79 -15.04
N ARG A 139 -41.85 -13.20 -16.06
CA ARG A 139 -42.44 -13.75 -17.31
C ARG A 139 -43.28 -15.01 -17.08
N ILE A 140 -42.85 -15.89 -16.17
CA ILE A 140 -43.59 -17.08 -15.80
C ILE A 140 -44.89 -16.69 -15.09
N ALA A 141 -44.85 -15.73 -14.17
CA ALA A 141 -46.04 -15.24 -13.46
C ALA A 141 -47.04 -14.54 -14.39
N GLU A 142 -46.53 -13.74 -15.37
CA GLU A 142 -47.36 -13.14 -16.43
C GLU A 142 -48.13 -14.21 -17.24
N LYS A 143 -47.40 -15.26 -17.66
CA LYS A 143 -48.04 -16.39 -18.36
C LYS A 143 -49.01 -17.16 -17.50
N GLY A 144 -48.74 -17.33 -16.21
CA GLY A 144 -49.64 -17.90 -15.25
C GLY A 144 -50.93 -17.09 -15.13
N LEU A 145 -50.84 -15.78 -15.06
CA LEU A 145 -51.98 -14.87 -15.02
C LEU A 145 -52.82 -14.95 -16.32
N GLU A 146 -52.17 -14.95 -17.48
CA GLU A 146 -52.85 -15.11 -18.79
C GLU A 146 -53.65 -16.42 -18.84
N LEU A 147 -53.07 -17.52 -18.35
CA LEU A 147 -53.74 -18.82 -18.29
C LEU A 147 -54.92 -18.82 -17.33
N ALA A 148 -54.80 -18.24 -16.13
CA ALA A 148 -55.87 -18.13 -15.16
C ALA A 148 -57.04 -17.27 -15.69
N GLN A 149 -56.75 -16.17 -16.39
CA GLN A 149 -57.75 -15.34 -17.07
C GLN A 149 -58.53 -16.14 -18.11
N LYS A 150 -57.83 -16.87 -18.97
CA LYS A 150 -58.46 -17.73 -20.00
C LYS A 150 -59.29 -18.83 -19.38
N ALA A 151 -58.83 -19.43 -18.27
CA ALA A 151 -59.58 -20.45 -17.57
C ALA A 151 -60.91 -19.91 -17.00
N LEU A 152 -60.88 -18.71 -16.39
CA LEU A 152 -62.05 -18.05 -15.86
C LEU A 152 -63.04 -17.69 -17.00
N GLU A 153 -62.54 -17.14 -18.09
CA GLU A 153 -63.38 -16.86 -19.26
C GLU A 153 -64.03 -18.11 -19.86
N ALA A 154 -63.26 -19.20 -19.96
CA ALA A 154 -63.79 -20.48 -20.43
C ALA A 154 -64.85 -21.04 -19.47
N ALA A 155 -64.66 -20.95 -18.15
CA ALA A 155 -65.66 -21.35 -17.17
C ALA A 155 -66.94 -20.53 -17.28
N ARG A 156 -66.85 -19.22 -17.48
CA ARG A 156 -68.00 -18.33 -17.71
C ARG A 156 -68.74 -18.68 -18.98
N LYS A 157 -68.06 -18.90 -20.12
CA LYS A 157 -68.64 -19.23 -21.41
C LYS A 157 -69.39 -20.55 -21.41
N ARG A 158 -68.94 -21.56 -20.68
CA ARG A 158 -69.58 -22.88 -20.55
C ARG A 158 -70.62 -22.95 -19.47
N GLN A 159 -70.94 -21.83 -18.81
CA GLN A 159 -71.88 -21.75 -17.69
C GLN A 159 -71.57 -22.78 -16.55
N ALA A 160 -70.31 -22.85 -16.18
CA ALA A 160 -69.81 -23.72 -15.15
C ALA A 160 -70.61 -23.54 -13.80
N ASN A 161 -70.61 -24.55 -12.96
CA ASN A 161 -71.27 -24.45 -11.72
C ASN A 161 -70.63 -23.41 -10.75
N PRO A 162 -71.38 -22.91 -9.75
CA PRO A 162 -70.85 -21.83 -8.87
C PRO A 162 -69.59 -22.19 -8.13
N LYS A 163 -69.33 -23.46 -7.85
CA LYS A 163 -68.12 -23.93 -7.21
C LYS A 163 -66.88 -23.80 -8.17
N GLU A 164 -67.02 -24.27 -9.40
CA GLU A 164 -65.96 -24.15 -10.42
C GLU A 164 -65.63 -22.69 -10.77
N LEU A 165 -66.64 -21.83 -10.82
CA LEU A 165 -66.48 -20.40 -11.02
C LEU A 165 -65.66 -19.78 -9.87
N ARG A 166 -66.01 -20.13 -8.64
CA ARG A 166 -65.28 -19.64 -7.48
C ARG A 166 -63.81 -20.11 -7.42
N GLU A 167 -63.56 -21.37 -7.79
CA GLU A 167 -62.19 -21.92 -7.90
C GLU A 167 -61.41 -21.20 -8.97
N ALA A 168 -61.99 -20.87 -10.12
CA ALA A 168 -61.33 -20.12 -11.18
C ALA A 168 -61.05 -18.65 -10.79
N GLU A 169 -61.96 -18.02 -10.00
CA GLU A 169 -61.73 -16.68 -9.44
C GLU A 169 -60.60 -16.66 -8.43
N LEU A 170 -60.52 -17.63 -7.52
CA LEU A 170 -59.43 -17.78 -6.57
C LEU A 170 -58.08 -18.03 -7.28
N ALA A 171 -58.09 -18.89 -8.32
CA ALA A 171 -56.88 -19.13 -9.11
C ALA A 171 -56.38 -17.85 -9.82
N LEU A 172 -57.30 -17.00 -10.28
CA LEU A 172 -56.92 -15.70 -10.86
C LEU A 172 -56.31 -14.76 -9.82
N GLU A 173 -56.93 -14.66 -8.63
CA GLU A 173 -56.41 -13.85 -7.53
C GLU A 173 -55.02 -14.33 -7.09
N GLU A 174 -54.83 -15.65 -6.95
CA GLU A 174 -53.50 -16.23 -6.68
C GLU A 174 -52.46 -15.90 -7.74
N ALA A 175 -52.83 -15.96 -9.03
CA ALA A 175 -51.96 -15.63 -10.13
C ALA A 175 -51.58 -14.13 -10.13
N GLN A 176 -52.53 -13.25 -9.76
CA GLN A 176 -52.25 -11.80 -9.58
C GLN A 176 -51.27 -11.57 -8.44
N ASN A 177 -51.48 -12.20 -7.29
CA ASN A 177 -50.59 -12.08 -6.14
C ASN A 177 -49.16 -12.58 -6.45
N ARG A 178 -49.04 -13.70 -7.18
CA ARG A 178 -47.76 -14.24 -7.64
C ARG A 178 -47.01 -13.28 -8.61
N LEU A 179 -47.77 -12.62 -9.48
CA LEU A 179 -47.17 -11.63 -10.38
C LEU A 179 -46.64 -10.43 -9.60
N GLU A 180 -47.42 -9.92 -8.65
CA GLU A 180 -47.02 -8.79 -7.81
C GLU A 180 -45.76 -9.14 -6.98
N GLU A 181 -45.73 -10.34 -6.37
CA GLU A 181 -44.59 -10.83 -5.64
C GLU A 181 -43.35 -10.97 -6.54
N ALA A 182 -43.47 -11.52 -7.75
CA ALA A 182 -42.40 -11.64 -8.72
C ALA A 182 -41.85 -10.27 -9.18
N GLN A 183 -42.72 -9.26 -9.38
CA GLN A 183 -42.34 -7.90 -9.72
C GLN A 183 -41.58 -7.22 -8.58
N ARG A 184 -42.01 -7.39 -7.34
CA ARG A 184 -41.28 -6.92 -6.14
C ARG A 184 -39.90 -7.59 -6.05
N GLY A 185 -39.83 -8.90 -6.28
CA GLY A 185 -38.59 -9.67 -6.30
C GLY A 185 -37.61 -9.15 -7.40
N LEU A 186 -38.14 -8.83 -8.57
CA LEU A 186 -37.33 -8.23 -9.66
C LEU A 186 -36.79 -6.86 -9.27
N ALA A 187 -37.59 -6.00 -8.66
CA ALA A 187 -37.16 -4.68 -8.23
C ALA A 187 -36.01 -4.77 -7.20
N LEU A 188 -36.14 -5.66 -6.21
CA LEU A 188 -35.09 -5.91 -5.22
C LEU A 188 -33.80 -6.47 -5.86
N ALA A 189 -33.93 -7.41 -6.79
CA ALA A 189 -32.79 -7.98 -7.50
C ALA A 189 -32.07 -6.92 -8.37
N LEU A 190 -32.82 -6.01 -8.99
CA LEU A 190 -32.28 -4.90 -9.77
C LEU A 190 -31.52 -3.91 -8.87
N GLU A 191 -32.09 -3.55 -7.72
CA GLU A 191 -31.43 -2.66 -6.77
C GLU A 191 -30.13 -3.26 -6.24
N ALA A 192 -30.15 -4.54 -5.86
CA ALA A 192 -28.95 -5.24 -5.39
C ALA A 192 -27.86 -5.41 -6.48
N ALA A 193 -28.25 -5.44 -7.74
CA ALA A 193 -27.31 -5.57 -8.86
C ALA A 193 -26.69 -4.24 -9.30
N ARG A 194 -27.36 -3.11 -9.04
CA ARG A 194 -27.08 -1.80 -9.66
C ARG A 194 -25.65 -1.31 -9.47
N ASP A 195 -25.06 -1.55 -8.31
CA ASP A 195 -23.70 -1.09 -7.97
C ASP A 195 -22.61 -2.04 -8.48
N LEU A 196 -22.99 -3.25 -8.87
CA LEU A 196 -22.06 -4.32 -9.26
C LEU A 196 -22.07 -4.61 -10.75
N VAL A 197 -23.24 -4.52 -11.41
CA VAL A 197 -23.38 -4.89 -12.80
C VAL A 197 -24.31 -3.93 -13.55
N ASP A 198 -24.08 -3.85 -14.84
CA ASP A 198 -25.06 -3.31 -15.79
C ASP A 198 -26.00 -4.46 -16.22
N PRO A 199 -27.27 -4.48 -15.79
CA PRO A 199 -28.19 -5.59 -16.06
C PRO A 199 -28.63 -5.71 -17.54
N GLU A 200 -28.46 -4.65 -18.32
CA GLU A 200 -28.82 -4.61 -19.76
C GLU A 200 -27.69 -5.10 -20.67
N ALA A 201 -26.43 -5.06 -20.17
CA ALA A 201 -25.28 -5.50 -20.93
C ALA A 201 -25.04 -7.02 -20.82
N PRO A 202 -24.47 -7.67 -21.85
CA PRO A 202 -24.16 -9.09 -21.80
C PRO A 202 -22.96 -9.35 -20.83
N LEU A 203 -23.04 -10.47 -20.11
CA LEU A 203 -21.90 -10.95 -19.33
C LEU A 203 -20.75 -11.33 -20.29
N PRO A 204 -19.51 -10.92 -19.99
CA PRO A 204 -18.35 -11.39 -20.73
C PRO A 204 -18.18 -12.91 -20.50
N PRO A 205 -17.58 -13.64 -21.45
CA PRO A 205 -17.26 -15.05 -21.24
C PRO A 205 -16.34 -15.18 -20.04
N ILE A 206 -16.69 -16.05 -19.09
CA ILE A 206 -15.85 -16.35 -17.93
C ILE A 206 -14.66 -17.16 -18.44
N PRO A 207 -13.41 -16.64 -18.26
CA PRO A 207 -12.24 -17.37 -18.70
C PRO A 207 -12.09 -18.66 -17.91
N GLU A 208 -11.80 -19.76 -18.57
CA GLU A 208 -11.49 -21.02 -17.91
C GLU A 208 -10.25 -20.85 -17.02
N PRO A 209 -10.28 -21.38 -15.78
CA PRO A 209 -9.13 -21.31 -14.88
C PRO A 209 -7.98 -22.13 -15.47
N LYS A 210 -6.96 -21.46 -15.97
CA LYS A 210 -5.74 -22.10 -16.48
C LYS A 210 -4.78 -22.32 -15.32
N GLY A 211 -4.74 -23.52 -14.74
CA GLY A 211 -3.66 -24.05 -13.90
C GLY A 211 -3.01 -23.07 -12.91
N THR A 212 -3.78 -22.20 -12.33
CA THR A 212 -3.27 -21.12 -11.47
C THR A 212 -2.98 -21.64 -10.07
N THR A 213 -1.83 -21.25 -9.55
CA THR A 213 -1.51 -21.46 -8.14
C THR A 213 -2.58 -20.82 -7.27
N PRO A 214 -3.15 -21.53 -6.28
CA PRO A 214 -4.12 -20.93 -5.37
C PRO A 214 -3.56 -19.66 -4.71
N LEU A 215 -4.37 -18.61 -4.63
CA LEU A 215 -3.96 -17.34 -4.00
C LEU A 215 -3.49 -17.53 -2.54
N SER A 216 -4.08 -18.49 -1.83
CA SER A 216 -3.67 -18.88 -0.47
C SER A 216 -2.24 -19.44 -0.42
N LEU A 217 -1.81 -20.18 -1.44
CA LEU A 217 -0.45 -20.70 -1.52
C LEU A 217 0.56 -19.59 -1.81
N GLU A 218 0.21 -18.62 -2.66
CA GLU A 218 1.04 -17.43 -2.88
C GLU A 218 1.19 -16.61 -1.59
N GLU A 219 0.12 -16.44 -0.83
CA GLU A 219 0.11 -15.76 0.47
C GLU A 219 1.01 -16.49 1.49
N ALA A 220 0.92 -17.81 1.57
CA ALA A 220 1.77 -18.63 2.43
C ALA A 220 3.26 -18.51 2.06
N ARG A 221 3.58 -18.48 0.76
CA ARG A 221 4.96 -18.27 0.27
C ARG A 221 5.50 -16.90 0.66
N LEU A 222 4.70 -15.83 0.56
CA LEU A 222 5.11 -14.50 0.98
C LEU A 222 5.35 -14.43 2.49
N ASN A 223 4.54 -15.12 3.30
CA ASN A 223 4.74 -15.21 4.75
C ASN A 223 6.04 -15.95 5.09
N LEU A 224 6.35 -17.03 4.35
CA LEU A 224 7.61 -17.75 4.52
C LEU A 224 8.82 -16.88 4.18
N LEU A 225 8.77 -16.15 3.04
CA LEU A 225 9.84 -15.22 2.65
C LEU A 225 10.06 -14.12 3.68
N GLU A 226 9.00 -13.57 4.26
CA GLU A 226 9.11 -12.57 5.31
C GLU A 226 9.75 -13.12 6.58
N ALA A 227 9.38 -14.36 6.97
CA ALA A 227 10.00 -15.04 8.10
C ALA A 227 11.49 -15.33 7.84
N GLN A 228 11.86 -15.70 6.61
CA GLN A 228 13.26 -15.89 6.22
C GLN A 228 14.07 -14.58 6.31
N ILE A 229 13.52 -13.46 5.80
CA ILE A 229 14.18 -12.14 5.94
C ILE A 229 14.32 -11.76 7.41
N ALA A 230 13.32 -12.02 8.24
CA ALA A 230 13.39 -11.74 9.68
C ALA A 230 14.48 -12.57 10.36
N LEU A 231 14.62 -13.84 10.02
CA LEU A 231 15.68 -14.73 10.53
C LEU A 231 17.06 -14.25 10.08
N GLU A 232 17.23 -13.96 8.79
CA GLU A 232 18.48 -13.44 8.24
C GLU A 232 18.86 -12.08 8.84
N ALA A 233 17.88 -11.18 9.04
CA ALA A 233 18.11 -9.91 9.71
C ALA A 233 18.56 -10.09 11.16
N ALA A 234 17.99 -11.06 11.89
CA ALA A 234 18.41 -11.39 13.24
C ALA A 234 19.86 -11.92 13.28
N GLN A 235 20.23 -12.77 12.32
CA GLN A 235 21.60 -13.29 12.19
C GLN A 235 22.59 -12.21 11.74
N ARG A 236 22.19 -11.30 10.82
CA ARG A 236 23.02 -10.19 10.34
C ARG A 236 23.17 -9.05 11.35
N ASN A 237 22.40 -9.00 12.43
CA ASN A 237 22.57 -8.01 13.49
C ASN A 237 23.99 -7.97 14.08
N LEU A 238 24.80 -8.97 13.79
CA LEU A 238 26.23 -9.04 14.11
C LEU A 238 27.13 -8.42 13.01
N LEU A 239 26.61 -8.23 11.80
CA LEU A 239 27.39 -7.68 10.70
C LEU A 239 27.15 -6.15 10.60
N PRO A 240 28.23 -5.38 10.41
CA PRO A 240 28.12 -3.94 10.35
C PRO A 240 27.56 -3.44 9.00
N THR A 241 26.75 -2.39 9.05
CA THR A 241 26.36 -1.61 7.87
C THR A 241 27.38 -0.51 7.62
N LEU A 242 27.85 -0.39 6.36
CA LEU A 242 28.76 0.68 5.96
C LEU A 242 27.96 1.90 5.49
N GLN A 243 28.19 3.04 6.12
CA GLN A 243 27.56 4.30 5.78
C GLN A 243 28.62 5.38 5.55
N GLY A 244 28.55 6.08 4.42
CA GLY A 244 29.36 7.25 4.13
C GLY A 244 28.50 8.50 4.11
N SER A 245 28.96 9.59 4.74
CA SER A 245 28.31 10.89 4.66
C SER A 245 29.31 12.01 4.43
N TYR A 246 28.92 12.99 3.62
CA TYR A 246 29.64 14.23 3.41
C TYR A 246 28.77 15.39 3.85
N THR A 247 29.31 16.24 4.72
CA THR A 247 28.61 17.40 5.24
C THR A 247 29.44 18.64 4.99
N ARG A 248 28.82 19.65 4.38
CA ARG A 248 29.42 20.99 4.23
C ARG A 248 28.70 21.98 5.14
N TYR A 249 29.47 22.65 5.98
CA TYR A 249 28.93 23.65 6.90
C TYR A 249 29.01 25.05 6.30
N PRO A 250 28.11 25.97 6.66
CA PRO A 250 28.17 27.37 6.20
C PRO A 250 29.44 28.09 6.63
N SER A 251 30.09 27.60 7.70
CA SER A 251 31.40 28.06 8.15
C SER A 251 32.53 27.77 7.17
N GLY A 252 32.26 27.03 6.09
CA GLY A 252 33.29 26.57 5.13
C GLY A 252 34.04 25.32 5.56
N ASN A 253 33.59 24.66 6.65
CA ASN A 253 34.14 23.36 7.07
C ASN A 253 33.52 22.26 6.28
N ASP A 254 34.30 21.26 5.90
CA ASP A 254 33.84 20.05 5.24
C ASP A 254 34.12 18.83 6.13
N THR A 255 33.13 17.96 6.31
CA THR A 255 33.31 16.71 7.04
C THR A 255 32.92 15.54 6.16
N LEU A 256 33.82 14.62 5.95
CA LEU A 256 33.61 13.32 5.36
C LEU A 256 33.61 12.29 6.49
N SER A 257 32.54 11.56 6.68
CA SER A 257 32.51 10.48 7.67
C SER A 257 32.20 9.14 7.01
N LEU A 258 32.92 8.13 7.44
CA LEU A 258 32.69 6.74 7.11
C LEU A 258 32.38 6.00 8.42
N SER A 259 31.23 5.42 8.53
CA SER A 259 30.83 4.67 9.71
C SER A 259 30.44 3.25 9.34
N LEU A 260 30.92 2.32 10.11
CA LEU A 260 30.52 0.94 10.11
C LEU A 260 29.67 0.74 11.36
N SER A 261 28.34 0.57 11.21
CA SER A 261 27.45 0.45 12.36
C SER A 261 26.85 -0.93 12.46
N SER A 262 27.03 -1.59 13.60
CA SER A 262 26.27 -2.76 14.00
C SER A 262 25.68 -2.52 15.39
N LYS A 263 24.78 -3.39 15.84
CA LYS A 263 24.24 -3.28 17.21
C LYS A 263 25.31 -3.48 18.30
N THR A 264 26.42 -4.10 17.94
CA THR A 264 27.52 -4.44 18.86
C THR A 264 28.76 -3.60 18.67
N LEU A 265 29.10 -3.28 17.42
CA LEU A 265 30.37 -2.64 17.07
C LEU A 265 30.11 -1.47 16.13
N GLN A 266 30.56 -0.28 16.51
CA GLN A 266 30.37 0.95 15.72
C GLN A 266 31.71 1.70 15.58
N PRO A 267 32.60 1.24 14.69
CA PRO A 267 33.74 2.05 14.29
C PRO A 267 33.29 3.18 13.37
N THR A 268 33.77 4.39 13.63
CA THR A 268 33.59 5.54 12.77
C THR A 268 34.95 6.19 12.47
N LEU A 269 35.08 6.65 11.25
CA LEU A 269 36.23 7.44 10.80
C LEU A 269 35.67 8.73 10.24
N ALA A 270 35.94 9.85 10.91
CA ALA A 270 35.53 11.16 10.43
C ALA A 270 36.79 11.97 10.05
N TYR A 271 36.80 12.51 8.85
CA TYR A 271 37.76 13.47 8.38
C TYR A 271 37.11 14.82 8.24
N THR A 272 37.59 15.82 8.97
CA THR A 272 37.08 17.20 8.93
C THR A 272 38.19 18.10 8.37
N ARG A 273 37.87 18.81 7.31
CA ARG A 273 38.66 19.90 6.82
C ARG A 273 38.11 21.22 7.34
N GLN A 274 38.90 21.93 8.11
CA GLN A 274 38.51 23.20 8.69
C GLN A 274 38.84 24.37 7.75
N ASN A 275 37.95 25.38 7.74
CA ASN A 275 38.19 26.60 7.02
C ASN A 275 39.42 27.35 7.64
N PRO A 276 40.45 27.73 6.86
CA PRO A 276 41.60 28.43 7.36
C PRO A 276 41.30 29.81 7.99
N ALA A 277 40.10 30.34 7.75
CA ALA A 277 39.68 31.62 8.37
C ALA A 277 39.27 31.50 9.84
N GLN A 278 39.11 30.29 10.41
CA GLN A 278 38.79 30.14 11.82
C GLN A 278 39.93 30.53 12.75
N ALA A 279 39.54 31.05 13.94
CA ALA A 279 40.50 31.58 14.91
C ALA A 279 41.53 30.53 15.34
N ALA A 280 42.78 30.92 15.34
CA ALA A 280 43.89 30.10 15.81
C ALA A 280 43.79 29.91 17.34
N THR A 281 44.02 28.71 17.82
CA THR A 281 44.04 28.40 19.25
C THR A 281 45.38 28.90 19.84
N ALA A 282 45.30 29.69 20.91
CA ALA A 282 46.48 30.16 21.64
C ALA A 282 47.14 29.06 22.45
N LEU A 283 48.45 28.92 22.40
CA LEU A 283 49.21 28.02 23.22
C LEU A 283 49.72 28.73 24.48
N PRO A 284 49.85 28.02 25.63
CA PRO A 284 50.57 28.55 26.80
C PRO A 284 52.01 28.87 26.37
N GLY A 285 52.41 30.16 26.40
CA GLY A 285 53.71 30.62 25.90
C GLY A 285 53.69 31.54 24.71
N GLY A 286 52.49 31.95 24.22
CA GLY A 286 52.31 33.01 23.22
C GLY A 286 52.26 32.53 21.79
N GLY A 287 52.41 31.23 21.50
CA GLY A 287 52.19 30.64 20.19
C GLY A 287 50.71 30.47 19.83
N ARG A 288 50.42 30.41 18.56
CA ARG A 288 49.06 30.07 18.05
C ARG A 288 49.17 28.93 17.06
N TYR A 289 48.29 27.95 17.16
CA TYR A 289 48.19 26.93 16.15
C TYR A 289 46.78 26.90 15.53
N ARG A 290 46.72 26.38 14.34
CA ARG A 290 45.46 26.23 13.62
C ARG A 290 45.41 24.78 13.08
N ALA A 291 44.43 24.05 13.53
CA ALA A 291 44.14 22.74 12.94
C ALA A 291 43.39 22.96 11.60
N THR A 292 44.03 22.56 10.49
CA THR A 292 43.42 22.64 9.15
C THR A 292 42.72 21.36 8.77
N GLU A 293 43.14 20.28 9.36
CA GLU A 293 42.59 18.94 9.10
C GLU A 293 42.53 18.15 10.41
N GLU A 294 41.47 17.38 10.56
CA GLU A 294 41.28 16.55 11.73
C GLU A 294 40.75 15.17 11.30
N LEU A 295 41.46 14.12 11.68
CA LEU A 295 41.04 12.74 11.51
C LEU A 295 40.66 12.16 12.87
N ARG A 296 39.38 11.79 13.02
CA ARG A 296 38.81 11.20 14.26
C ARG A 296 38.41 9.77 14.04
N PRO A 297 39.23 8.78 14.32
CA PRO A 297 38.76 7.41 14.48
C PRO A 297 38.07 7.27 15.84
N SER A 298 36.89 6.63 15.87
CA SER A 298 36.22 6.24 17.09
C SER A 298 35.70 4.82 17.00
N LEU A 299 35.68 4.13 18.11
CA LEU A 299 35.17 2.77 18.24
C LEU A 299 34.24 2.70 19.43
N SER A 300 32.98 2.35 19.17
CA SER A 300 31.99 2.07 20.20
C SER A 300 31.65 0.57 20.20
N LEU A 301 31.69 -0.07 21.34
CA LEU A 301 31.33 -1.47 21.53
C LEU A 301 30.17 -1.55 22.53
N THR A 302 29.04 -2.08 22.08
CA THR A 302 27.86 -2.28 22.94
C THR A 302 27.55 -3.77 23.05
N LEU A 303 27.66 -4.32 24.23
CA LEU A 303 27.29 -5.70 24.52
C LEU A 303 26.03 -5.68 25.38
N SER A 304 24.93 -6.24 24.89
CA SER A 304 23.68 -6.37 25.63
C SER A 304 23.23 -7.83 25.67
N PRO A 305 22.74 -8.32 26.84
CA PRO A 305 22.18 -9.67 26.93
C PRO A 305 21.01 -9.93 25.99
N GLY A 306 20.25 -8.88 25.66
CA GLY A 306 19.11 -8.97 24.73
C GLY A 306 19.48 -9.32 23.29
N LEU A 307 20.74 -9.12 22.88
CA LEU A 307 21.23 -9.50 21.57
C LEU A 307 21.23 -11.04 21.40
N PHE A 308 21.69 -11.75 22.41
CA PHE A 308 21.75 -13.22 22.41
C PHE A 308 20.35 -13.82 22.50
N ALA A 309 19.48 -13.26 23.35
CA ALA A 309 18.08 -13.68 23.44
C ALA A 309 17.30 -13.47 22.13
N ALA A 310 17.58 -12.39 21.40
CA ALA A 310 16.95 -12.15 20.10
C ALA A 310 17.40 -13.14 19.01
N LEU A 311 18.65 -13.62 19.07
CA LEU A 311 19.17 -14.65 18.19
C LEU A 311 18.56 -16.03 18.48
N GLU A 312 18.42 -16.40 19.76
CA GLU A 312 17.76 -17.65 20.16
C GLU A 312 16.27 -17.66 19.79
N ALA A 313 15.58 -16.53 19.94
CA ALA A 313 14.17 -16.43 19.60
C ALA A 313 13.89 -16.46 18.07
N ALA A 314 14.91 -16.21 17.25
CA ALA A 314 14.81 -16.23 15.80
C ALA A 314 15.14 -17.60 15.18
N GLN A 315 15.74 -18.52 15.94
CA GLN A 315 15.98 -19.92 15.56
C GLN A 315 14.75 -20.79 15.81
#